data_ac88603777055118a0e204e12abc3135
#
_entry.id   ac88603777055118a0e204e12abc3135
#
_cell.length_a   1.000
_cell.length_b   1.000
_cell.length_c   1.000
_cell.angle_alpha   90.00
_cell.angle_beta   90.00
_cell.angle_gamma   90.00
#
_symmetry.space_group_name_H-M   'P 1'
#
loop_
_entity.id
_entity.type
_entity.pdbx_description
1 polymer ?
#
loop_
_entity_poly.entity_id
_entity_poly.type
_entity_poly.pdbx_seq_one_letter_code
_entity_poly.pdbx_strand_id
1 'polypeptide(L)'
;LKAEIKNLSQLRFTEEELEYMTKNCRFLPRVYWEWLSSFRFDPNKIDIHLDEACHLHIEVTDLLYKVTLYEVPLLAIVSEIKNRFFGHVADMNGILCKLSEKIELSNQHQLRFSEFGTRRRFSIDVQEAVIKKLNETAQYCTGTSNCNFAMKYGMKMMGTHPHEWFMFHGAQFGYKHANYMALENWVNVYDGDLGIALSDTYTSGIFLSNLSRKQAKLFDGVRCDSGNEFEFIDKLVARYKELGIDATTKTIVFSNALDFTKALDIQEYCKNKIHCSFGIGTNLTNDTGFEPSNIVMKL
;
A
#
# COMPACT_ATOMS: atom_id res chain seq x y z
N LEU A 1 -18.44 10.37 12.68
CA LEU A 1 -17.26 9.54 12.77
C LEU A 1 -17.43 8.40 13.77
N LYS A 2 -17.74 8.67 15.06
CA LYS A 2 -17.92 7.63 16.10
C LYS A 2 -18.98 6.59 15.73
N ALA A 3 -20.09 6.98 15.09
CA ALA A 3 -21.13 6.07 14.64
C ALA A 3 -20.61 5.10 13.54
N GLU A 4 -19.88 5.61 12.55
CA GLU A 4 -19.31 4.78 11.49
C GLU A 4 -18.24 3.81 12.04
N ILE A 5 -17.42 4.28 12.97
CA ILE A 5 -16.42 3.44 13.62
C ILE A 5 -17.09 2.33 14.46
N LYS A 6 -18.20 2.64 15.11
CA LYS A 6 -18.98 1.61 15.82
C LYS A 6 -19.49 0.51 14.88
N ASN A 7 -19.83 0.86 13.64
CA ASN A 7 -20.28 -0.10 12.64
C ASN A 7 -19.20 -1.10 12.22
N LEU A 8 -17.91 -0.77 12.42
CA LEU A 8 -16.82 -1.72 12.15
C LEU A 8 -16.98 -3.04 12.90
N SER A 9 -17.57 -3.03 14.10
CA SER A 9 -17.84 -4.25 14.89
C SER A 9 -18.77 -5.25 14.19
N GLN A 10 -19.51 -4.81 13.17
CA GLN A 10 -20.41 -5.67 12.38
C GLN A 10 -19.70 -6.34 11.21
N LEU A 11 -18.49 -5.87 10.85
CA LEU A 11 -17.73 -6.45 9.75
C LEU A 11 -17.25 -7.86 10.11
N ARG A 12 -17.44 -8.76 9.18
CA ARG A 12 -16.99 -10.15 9.26
C ARG A 12 -16.75 -10.70 7.87
N PHE A 13 -15.85 -11.63 7.73
CA PHE A 13 -15.70 -12.37 6.49
C PHE A 13 -16.92 -13.25 6.22
N THR A 14 -17.39 -13.27 5.00
CA THR A 14 -18.32 -14.27 4.50
C THR A 14 -17.56 -15.57 4.15
N GLU A 15 -18.28 -16.68 4.01
CA GLU A 15 -17.66 -17.94 3.57
C GLU A 15 -17.02 -17.80 2.18
N GLU A 16 -17.68 -17.10 1.27
CA GLU A 16 -17.18 -16.82 -0.09
C GLU A 16 -15.87 -16.01 -0.06
N GLU A 17 -15.80 -14.95 0.75
CA GLU A 17 -14.60 -14.16 0.91
C GLU A 17 -13.43 -14.98 1.48
N LEU A 18 -13.69 -15.83 2.49
CA LEU A 18 -12.68 -16.70 3.07
C LEU A 18 -12.16 -17.73 2.05
N GLU A 19 -13.05 -18.33 1.27
CA GLU A 19 -12.67 -19.26 0.21
C GLU A 19 -11.81 -18.57 -0.86
N TYR A 20 -12.24 -17.36 -1.30
CA TYR A 20 -11.48 -16.57 -2.25
C TYR A 20 -10.08 -16.23 -1.72
N MET A 21 -10.00 -15.74 -0.49
CA MET A 21 -8.71 -15.37 0.14
C MET A 21 -7.80 -16.57 0.31
N THR A 22 -8.31 -17.69 0.81
CA THR A 22 -7.53 -18.94 0.99
C THR A 22 -6.97 -19.44 -0.34
N LYS A 23 -7.74 -19.34 -1.42
CA LYS A 23 -7.32 -19.77 -2.75
C LYS A 23 -6.23 -18.86 -3.36
N ASN A 24 -6.34 -17.56 -3.13
CA ASN A 24 -5.49 -16.55 -3.80
C ASN A 24 -4.28 -16.11 -2.96
N CYS A 25 -4.30 -16.33 -1.63
CA CYS A 25 -3.20 -15.98 -0.71
C CYS A 25 -2.59 -17.25 -0.10
N ARG A 26 -2.05 -18.13 -0.94
CA ARG A 26 -1.49 -19.44 -0.52
C ARG A 26 -0.28 -19.33 0.39
N PHE A 27 0.39 -18.18 0.42
CA PHE A 27 1.50 -17.85 1.32
C PHE A 27 1.05 -17.62 2.77
N LEU A 28 -0.26 -17.51 3.05
CA LEU A 28 -0.79 -17.39 4.39
C LEU A 28 -1.30 -18.74 4.91
N PRO A 29 -0.91 -19.15 6.14
CA PRO A 29 -1.28 -20.43 6.69
C PRO A 29 -2.78 -20.49 7.02
N ARG A 30 -3.35 -21.71 6.99
CA ARG A 30 -4.77 -21.94 7.29
C ARG A 30 -5.20 -21.38 8.65
N VAL A 31 -4.36 -21.49 9.67
CA VAL A 31 -4.63 -20.96 11.02
C VAL A 31 -4.88 -19.44 11.02
N TYR A 32 -4.23 -18.71 10.11
CA TYR A 32 -4.48 -17.27 9.97
C TYR A 32 -5.91 -16.98 9.47
N TRP A 33 -6.40 -17.74 8.51
CA TRP A 33 -7.76 -17.59 7.98
C TRP A 33 -8.82 -18.01 9.01
N GLU A 34 -8.59 -19.09 9.77
CA GLU A 34 -9.43 -19.52 10.87
C GLU A 34 -9.52 -18.43 11.95
N TRP A 35 -8.40 -17.82 12.31
CA TRP A 35 -8.38 -16.70 13.22
C TRP A 35 -9.11 -15.48 12.64
N LEU A 36 -8.82 -15.07 11.40
CA LEU A 36 -9.39 -13.88 10.77
C LEU A 36 -10.91 -13.99 10.59
N SER A 37 -11.44 -15.19 10.35
CA SER A 37 -12.89 -15.43 10.27
C SER A 37 -13.61 -15.13 11.57
N SER A 38 -12.94 -15.33 12.70
CA SER A 38 -13.47 -15.03 14.05
C SER A 38 -13.17 -13.60 14.49
N PHE A 39 -12.27 -12.89 13.84
CA PHE A 39 -11.90 -11.54 14.22
C PHE A 39 -13.09 -10.58 14.11
N ARG A 40 -13.18 -9.65 15.08
CA ARG A 40 -14.12 -8.52 15.07
C ARG A 40 -13.38 -7.29 15.54
N PHE A 41 -13.66 -6.18 14.88
CA PHE A 41 -13.22 -4.88 15.38
C PHE A 41 -13.91 -4.57 16.70
N ASP A 42 -13.16 -4.12 17.69
CA ASP A 42 -13.68 -3.65 18.96
C ASP A 42 -13.61 -2.12 19.04
N PRO A 43 -14.74 -1.42 18.92
CA PRO A 43 -14.76 0.05 19.01
C PRO A 43 -14.25 0.60 20.35
N ASN A 44 -14.28 -0.19 21.43
CA ASN A 44 -13.77 0.23 22.74
C ASN A 44 -12.23 0.29 22.80
N LYS A 45 -11.56 -0.26 21.79
CA LYS A 45 -10.10 -0.16 21.62
C LYS A 45 -9.67 1.11 20.89
N ILE A 46 -10.62 1.90 20.42
CA ILE A 46 -10.38 3.10 19.60
C ILE A 46 -10.75 4.32 20.44
N ASP A 47 -9.75 5.11 20.82
CA ASP A 47 -9.97 6.43 21.39
C ASP A 47 -10.04 7.48 20.27
N ILE A 48 -11.04 8.40 20.38
CA ILE A 48 -11.25 9.45 19.39
C ILE A 48 -11.60 10.73 20.12
N HIS A 49 -10.73 11.72 20.01
CA HIS A 49 -10.95 13.04 20.59
C HIS A 49 -10.42 14.16 19.69
N LEU A 50 -10.85 15.37 19.97
CA LEU A 50 -10.26 16.58 19.43
C LEU A 50 -9.40 17.21 20.53
N ASP A 51 -8.22 17.71 20.16
CA ASP A 51 -7.41 18.51 21.05
C ASP A 51 -7.93 19.96 21.16
N GLU A 52 -7.28 20.79 21.99
CA GLU A 52 -7.65 22.19 22.18
C GLU A 52 -7.59 23.04 20.90
N ALA A 53 -6.79 22.62 19.92
CA ALA A 53 -6.67 23.24 18.60
C ALA A 53 -7.64 22.64 17.56
N CYS A 54 -8.58 21.77 17.99
CA CYS A 54 -9.52 21.06 17.14
C CYS A 54 -8.90 20.09 16.15
N HIS A 55 -7.68 19.57 16.42
CA HIS A 55 -7.12 18.48 15.64
C HIS A 55 -7.72 17.15 16.06
N LEU A 56 -8.00 16.30 15.09
CA LEU A 56 -8.54 14.97 15.32
C LEU A 56 -7.41 13.99 15.69
N HIS A 57 -7.55 13.38 16.86
CA HIS A 57 -6.69 12.28 17.32
C HIS A 57 -7.46 10.97 17.30
N ILE A 58 -6.85 9.92 16.78
CA ILE A 58 -7.38 8.56 16.77
C ILE A 58 -6.26 7.63 17.22
N GLU A 59 -6.48 6.95 18.32
CA GLU A 59 -5.55 5.98 18.89
C GLU A 59 -6.22 4.61 18.99
N VAL A 60 -5.49 3.56 18.66
CA VAL A 60 -5.96 2.18 18.80
C VAL A 60 -4.99 1.40 19.68
N THR A 61 -5.50 0.79 20.73
CA THR A 61 -4.70 -0.01 21.67
C THR A 61 -5.17 -1.46 21.66
N ASP A 62 -4.39 -2.34 21.03
CA ASP A 62 -4.62 -3.79 21.05
C ASP A 62 -3.28 -4.53 20.78
N LEU A 63 -3.32 -5.85 20.69
CA LEU A 63 -2.17 -6.66 20.27
C LEU A 63 -1.79 -6.32 18.82
N LEU A 64 -0.50 -6.28 18.51
CA LEU A 64 0.02 -5.85 17.20
C LEU A 64 -0.70 -6.50 16.02
N TYR A 65 -0.86 -7.83 16.04
CA TYR A 65 -1.50 -8.57 14.94
C TYR A 65 -3.00 -8.26 14.75
N LYS A 66 -3.63 -7.59 15.72
CA LYS A 66 -4.99 -7.06 15.63
C LYS A 66 -4.99 -5.59 15.21
N VAL A 67 -4.15 -4.77 15.86
CA VAL A 67 -4.13 -3.33 15.65
C VAL A 67 -3.81 -2.96 14.20
N THR A 68 -2.95 -3.73 13.55
CA THR A 68 -2.59 -3.53 12.14
C THR A 68 -3.79 -3.58 11.17
N LEU A 69 -4.88 -4.27 11.55
CA LEU A 69 -6.10 -4.34 10.73
C LEU A 69 -6.94 -3.06 10.79
N TYR A 70 -6.75 -2.20 11.79
CA TYR A 70 -7.56 -1.00 11.97
C TYR A 70 -7.15 0.16 11.05
N GLU A 71 -5.88 0.23 10.59
CA GLU A 71 -5.38 1.37 9.83
C GLU A 71 -6.23 1.70 8.61
N VAL A 72 -6.39 0.74 7.71
CA VAL A 72 -7.04 0.98 6.41
C VAL A 72 -8.52 1.38 6.56
N PRO A 73 -9.35 0.65 7.34
CA PRO A 73 -10.74 1.04 7.55
C PRO A 73 -10.90 2.42 8.20
N LEU A 74 -10.12 2.70 9.25
CA LEU A 74 -10.22 3.98 9.96
C LEU A 74 -9.84 5.15 9.05
N LEU A 75 -8.75 5.04 8.31
CA LEU A 75 -8.31 6.10 7.41
C LEU A 75 -9.30 6.31 6.25
N ALA A 76 -9.88 5.25 5.69
CA ALA A 76 -10.90 5.35 4.67
C ALA A 76 -12.17 6.05 5.19
N ILE A 77 -12.64 5.69 6.40
CA ILE A 77 -13.79 6.32 7.04
C ILE A 77 -13.53 7.81 7.31
N VAL A 78 -12.37 8.16 7.85
CA VAL A 78 -12.00 9.56 8.11
C VAL A 78 -11.98 10.38 6.81
N SER A 79 -11.38 9.83 5.75
CA SER A 79 -11.33 10.50 4.44
C SER A 79 -12.73 10.78 3.88
N GLU A 80 -13.62 9.79 3.92
CA GLU A 80 -14.99 9.95 3.44
C GLU A 80 -15.82 10.92 4.31
N ILE A 81 -15.68 10.84 5.64
CA ILE A 81 -16.41 11.73 6.56
C ILE A 81 -15.95 13.17 6.40
N LYS A 82 -14.63 13.41 6.20
CA LYS A 82 -14.11 14.74 5.88
C LYS A 82 -14.84 15.31 4.67
N ASN A 83 -14.91 14.57 3.57
CA ASN A 83 -15.56 15.04 2.35
C ASN A 83 -17.06 15.32 2.56
N ARG A 84 -17.77 14.42 3.25
CA ARG A 84 -19.19 14.64 3.60
C ARG A 84 -19.38 15.85 4.50
N PHE A 85 -18.51 16.06 5.48
CA PHE A 85 -18.59 17.18 6.43
C PHE A 85 -18.43 18.53 5.75
N PHE A 86 -17.50 18.65 4.78
CA PHE A 86 -17.30 19.87 4.01
C PHE A 86 -18.25 20.02 2.82
N GLY A 87 -19.19 19.10 2.63
CA GLY A 87 -20.14 19.15 1.52
C GLY A 87 -19.48 18.95 0.14
N HIS A 88 -18.34 18.30 0.10
CA HIS A 88 -17.66 18.00 -1.16
C HIS A 88 -18.48 16.99 -1.97
N VAL A 89 -18.74 17.30 -3.23
CA VAL A 89 -19.48 16.44 -4.15
C VAL A 89 -18.55 16.05 -5.30
N ALA A 90 -18.42 14.75 -5.54
CA ALA A 90 -17.60 14.24 -6.63
C ALA A 90 -18.31 14.44 -7.99
N ASP A 91 -17.66 15.11 -8.92
CA ASP A 91 -18.05 15.05 -10.33
C ASP A 91 -17.57 13.73 -10.95
N MET A 92 -18.44 12.72 -10.91
CA MET A 92 -18.11 11.37 -11.39
C MET A 92 -17.73 11.38 -12.87
N ASN A 93 -18.38 12.18 -13.69
CA ASN A 93 -18.06 12.27 -15.12
C ASN A 93 -16.66 12.87 -15.34
N GLY A 94 -16.36 13.97 -14.66
CA GLY A 94 -15.04 14.59 -14.72
C GLY A 94 -13.93 13.66 -14.21
N ILE A 95 -14.17 12.92 -13.12
CA ILE A 95 -13.22 11.92 -12.60
C ILE A 95 -12.95 10.82 -13.63
N LEU A 96 -14.00 10.24 -14.21
CA LEU A 96 -13.85 9.16 -15.20
C LEU A 96 -13.24 9.64 -16.53
N CYS A 97 -13.44 10.91 -16.90
CA CYS A 97 -12.78 11.52 -18.05
C CYS A 97 -11.26 11.61 -17.81
N LYS A 98 -10.83 12.24 -16.72
CA LYS A 98 -9.41 12.31 -16.32
C LYS A 98 -8.78 10.91 -16.19
N LEU A 99 -9.52 9.95 -15.63
CA LEU A 99 -9.05 8.58 -15.52
C LEU A 99 -8.82 7.95 -16.88
N SER A 100 -9.69 8.23 -17.88
CA SER A 100 -9.49 7.72 -19.25
C SER A 100 -8.21 8.23 -19.88
N GLU A 101 -7.88 9.51 -19.69
CA GLU A 101 -6.61 10.11 -20.16
C GLU A 101 -5.39 9.43 -19.51
N LYS A 102 -5.45 9.18 -18.21
CA LYS A 102 -4.40 8.46 -17.47
C LYS A 102 -4.22 7.02 -17.95
N ILE A 103 -5.33 6.32 -18.21
CA ILE A 103 -5.31 4.96 -18.74
C ILE A 103 -4.72 4.93 -20.15
N GLU A 104 -5.10 5.87 -21.01
CA GLU A 104 -4.55 5.97 -22.35
C GLU A 104 -3.03 6.20 -22.32
N LEU A 105 -2.57 7.13 -21.48
CA LEU A 105 -1.15 7.38 -21.23
C LEU A 105 -0.42 6.12 -20.75
N SER A 106 -0.98 5.41 -19.78
CA SER A 106 -0.44 4.16 -19.27
C SER A 106 -0.35 3.08 -20.37
N ASN A 107 -1.39 2.94 -21.18
CA ASN A 107 -1.44 1.94 -22.24
C ASN A 107 -0.43 2.25 -23.36
N GLN A 108 -0.30 3.52 -23.76
CA GLN A 108 0.66 3.95 -24.78
C GLN A 108 2.11 3.69 -24.37
N HIS A 109 2.44 3.92 -23.10
CA HIS A 109 3.80 3.80 -22.58
C HIS A 109 4.08 2.48 -21.84
N GLN A 110 3.12 1.55 -21.82
CA GLN A 110 3.24 0.27 -21.11
C GLN A 110 3.58 0.44 -19.62
N LEU A 111 3.03 1.49 -18.98
CA LEU A 111 3.30 1.85 -17.60
C LEU A 111 2.59 0.87 -16.65
N ARG A 112 3.35 0.01 -15.95
CA ARG A 112 2.81 -0.94 -14.99
C ARG A 112 2.52 -0.28 -13.66
N PHE A 113 1.26 -0.30 -13.24
CA PHE A 113 0.85 0.26 -11.95
C PHE A 113 -0.20 -0.59 -11.25
N SER A 114 -0.37 -0.34 -9.95
CA SER A 114 -1.43 -0.90 -9.10
C SER A 114 -2.19 0.22 -8.41
N GLU A 115 -3.48 0.00 -8.14
CA GLU A 115 -4.31 0.93 -7.38
C GLU A 115 -4.05 0.74 -5.87
N PHE A 116 -3.63 1.82 -5.17
CA PHE A 116 -3.29 1.86 -3.75
C PHE A 116 -4.05 2.97 -2.98
N GLY A 117 -5.27 3.32 -3.42
CA GLY A 117 -5.98 4.51 -2.95
C GLY A 117 -6.95 4.31 -1.79
N THR A 118 -7.20 3.09 -1.29
CA THR A 118 -8.25 2.81 -0.30
C THR A 118 -8.19 3.70 0.93
N ARG A 119 -7.02 3.91 1.52
CA ARG A 119 -6.85 4.69 2.77
C ARG A 119 -7.24 6.16 2.65
N ARG A 120 -7.12 6.74 1.47
CA ARG A 120 -7.32 8.18 1.21
C ARG A 120 -8.31 8.43 0.08
N ARG A 121 -9.17 7.46 -0.18
CA ARG A 121 -10.20 7.58 -1.22
C ARG A 121 -11.16 8.72 -0.92
N PHE A 122 -11.72 9.30 -1.95
CA PHE A 122 -12.79 10.30 -1.79
C PHE A 122 -14.03 9.69 -1.15
N SER A 123 -14.51 8.58 -1.72
CA SER A 123 -15.58 7.73 -1.22
C SER A 123 -15.44 6.32 -1.75
N ILE A 124 -16.19 5.38 -1.17
CA ILE A 124 -16.22 3.99 -1.67
C ILE A 124 -16.75 3.93 -3.11
N ASP A 125 -17.77 4.73 -3.42
CA ASP A 125 -18.40 4.75 -4.76
C ASP A 125 -17.41 5.27 -5.82
N VAL A 126 -16.63 6.32 -5.50
CA VAL A 126 -15.59 6.83 -6.40
C VAL A 126 -14.50 5.78 -6.62
N GLN A 127 -14.01 5.14 -5.54
CA GLN A 127 -13.01 4.08 -5.68
C GLN A 127 -13.54 2.92 -6.51
N GLU A 128 -14.77 2.49 -6.29
CA GLU A 128 -15.39 1.40 -7.04
C GLU A 128 -15.51 1.73 -8.54
N ALA A 129 -15.98 2.93 -8.87
CA ALA A 129 -16.08 3.38 -10.26
C ALA A 129 -14.70 3.41 -10.95
N VAL A 130 -13.69 3.90 -10.24
CA VAL A 130 -12.30 3.90 -10.71
C VAL A 130 -11.80 2.48 -10.98
N ILE A 131 -11.96 1.57 -10.02
CA ILE A 131 -11.50 0.18 -10.13
C ILE A 131 -12.21 -0.53 -11.28
N LYS A 132 -13.52 -0.35 -11.42
CA LYS A 132 -14.28 -0.92 -12.54
C LYS A 132 -13.72 -0.46 -13.87
N LYS A 133 -13.50 0.85 -14.04
CA LYS A 133 -12.92 1.42 -15.27
C LYS A 133 -11.50 0.92 -15.54
N LEU A 134 -10.65 0.83 -14.49
CA LEU A 134 -9.31 0.26 -14.62
C LEU A 134 -9.35 -1.19 -15.10
N ASN A 135 -10.21 -2.01 -14.51
CA ASN A 135 -10.35 -3.42 -14.89
C ASN A 135 -10.81 -3.60 -16.35
N GLU A 136 -11.68 -2.71 -16.83
CA GLU A 136 -12.24 -2.79 -18.20
C GLU A 136 -11.24 -2.31 -19.27
N THR A 137 -10.37 -1.32 -18.97
CA THR A 137 -9.67 -0.58 -20.03
C THR A 137 -8.17 -0.40 -19.82
N ALA A 138 -7.65 -0.60 -18.60
CA ALA A 138 -6.23 -0.38 -18.30
C ALA A 138 -5.42 -1.68 -18.48
N GLN A 139 -4.75 -1.83 -19.61
CA GLN A 139 -3.97 -3.04 -19.96
C GLN A 139 -2.80 -3.31 -19.02
N TYR A 140 -2.22 -2.25 -18.45
CA TYR A 140 -1.02 -2.32 -17.59
C TYR A 140 -1.33 -2.09 -16.10
N CYS A 141 -2.60 -2.03 -15.71
CA CYS A 141 -3.00 -2.07 -14.31
C CYS A 141 -2.81 -3.51 -13.79
N THR A 142 -1.92 -3.69 -12.82
CA THR A 142 -1.54 -5.02 -12.32
C THR A 142 -2.46 -5.51 -11.20
N GLY A 143 -3.32 -4.65 -10.64
CA GLY A 143 -4.27 -5.02 -9.60
C GLY A 143 -4.62 -3.87 -8.65
N THR A 144 -5.27 -4.23 -7.55
CA THR A 144 -5.68 -3.28 -6.49
C THR A 144 -5.29 -3.77 -5.11
N SER A 145 -5.02 -2.83 -4.19
CA SER A 145 -4.82 -3.13 -2.77
C SER A 145 -6.13 -3.38 -2.00
N ASN A 146 -7.28 -3.18 -2.63
CA ASN A 146 -8.59 -3.45 -2.05
C ASN A 146 -9.01 -4.89 -2.33
N CYS A 147 -8.88 -5.79 -1.35
CA CYS A 147 -9.18 -7.21 -1.51
C CYS A 147 -10.63 -7.49 -1.90
N ASN A 148 -11.59 -6.72 -1.38
CA ASN A 148 -13.01 -6.87 -1.73
C ASN A 148 -13.26 -6.53 -3.20
N PHE A 149 -12.72 -5.44 -3.71
CA PHE A 149 -12.83 -5.07 -5.11
C PHE A 149 -12.01 -6.00 -6.02
N ALA A 150 -10.86 -6.50 -5.54
CA ALA A 150 -10.12 -7.52 -6.28
C ALA A 150 -10.97 -8.77 -6.51
N MET A 151 -11.66 -9.25 -5.47
CA MET A 151 -12.60 -10.36 -5.57
C MET A 151 -13.77 -10.04 -6.50
N LYS A 152 -14.43 -8.90 -6.28
CA LYS A 152 -15.64 -8.48 -7.02
C LYS A 152 -15.41 -8.36 -8.53
N TYR A 153 -14.23 -7.86 -8.93
CA TYR A 153 -13.89 -7.58 -10.34
C TYR A 153 -12.87 -8.55 -10.94
N GLY A 154 -12.48 -9.60 -10.22
CA GLY A 154 -11.51 -10.59 -10.71
C GLY A 154 -10.10 -10.02 -10.92
N MET A 155 -9.72 -8.97 -10.20
CA MET A 155 -8.40 -8.36 -10.26
C MET A 155 -7.42 -9.06 -9.32
N LYS A 156 -6.12 -8.88 -9.55
CA LYS A 156 -5.08 -9.35 -8.63
C LYS A 156 -5.04 -8.48 -7.37
N MET A 157 -4.96 -9.13 -6.21
CA MET A 157 -4.66 -8.44 -4.95
C MET A 157 -3.19 -8.02 -4.94
N MET A 158 -2.94 -6.75 -4.61
CA MET A 158 -1.60 -6.16 -4.55
C MET A 158 -1.36 -5.59 -3.16
N GLY A 159 -0.15 -5.76 -2.66
CA GLY A 159 0.25 -5.24 -1.36
C GLY A 159 1.76 -5.05 -1.28
N THR A 160 2.19 -4.40 -0.21
CA THR A 160 3.59 -4.11 0.06
C THR A 160 3.88 -4.29 1.54
N HIS A 161 5.17 -4.37 1.91
CA HIS A 161 5.58 -4.34 3.31
C HIS A 161 5.04 -3.09 4.01
N PRO A 162 4.45 -3.18 5.21
CA PRO A 162 4.08 -2.03 6.02
C PRO A 162 5.30 -1.48 6.77
N HIS A 163 5.35 -0.16 6.98
CA HIS A 163 6.36 0.47 7.86
C HIS A 163 6.32 -0.09 9.27
N GLU A 164 5.13 -0.39 9.76
CA GLU A 164 4.84 -0.93 11.08
C GLU A 164 5.61 -2.22 11.38
N TRP A 165 5.82 -3.09 10.39
CA TRP A 165 6.64 -4.28 10.50
C TRP A 165 8.09 -3.95 10.90
N PHE A 166 8.68 -2.96 10.24
CA PHE A 166 10.04 -2.50 10.53
C PHE A 166 10.10 -1.76 11.86
N MET A 167 9.08 -0.96 12.21
CA MET A 167 8.98 -0.24 13.48
C MET A 167 8.91 -1.22 14.66
N PHE A 168 8.12 -2.29 14.55
CA PHE A 168 8.07 -3.37 15.53
C PHE A 168 9.45 -4.01 15.72
N HIS A 169 10.17 -4.31 14.63
CA HIS A 169 11.52 -4.87 14.73
C HIS A 169 12.52 -3.88 15.34
N GLY A 170 12.34 -2.59 15.10
CA GLY A 170 13.12 -1.54 15.75
C GLY A 170 12.92 -1.51 17.26
N ALA A 171 11.67 -1.65 17.71
CA ALA A 171 11.35 -1.74 19.14
C ALA A 171 11.89 -3.03 19.79
N GLN A 172 11.83 -4.15 19.06
CA GLN A 172 12.23 -5.47 19.59
C GLN A 172 13.75 -5.69 19.58
N PHE A 173 14.45 -5.25 18.53
CA PHE A 173 15.87 -5.58 18.30
C PHE A 173 16.79 -4.35 18.26
N GLY A 174 16.23 -3.15 18.46
CA GLY A 174 16.95 -1.88 18.33
C GLY A 174 17.11 -1.45 16.86
N TYR A 175 17.19 -0.14 16.64
CA TYR A 175 17.21 0.48 15.29
C TYR A 175 18.35 -0.01 14.39
N LYS A 176 19.51 -0.34 14.98
CA LYS A 176 20.67 -0.84 14.23
C LYS A 176 20.38 -2.16 13.50
N HIS A 177 19.57 -3.02 14.11
CA HIS A 177 19.27 -4.36 13.59
C HIS A 177 17.88 -4.47 12.95
N ALA A 178 17.06 -3.42 13.04
CA ALA A 178 15.66 -3.44 12.62
C ALA A 178 15.46 -3.93 11.18
N ASN A 179 16.13 -3.30 10.22
CA ASN A 179 16.01 -3.67 8.79
C ASN A 179 16.44 -5.13 8.55
N TYR A 180 17.58 -5.52 9.10
CA TYR A 180 18.09 -6.87 8.92
C TYR A 180 17.13 -7.93 9.49
N MET A 181 16.69 -7.75 10.72
CA MET A 181 15.79 -8.68 11.41
C MET A 181 14.40 -8.73 10.77
N ALA A 182 13.89 -7.57 10.33
CA ALA A 182 12.62 -7.49 9.63
C ALA A 182 12.63 -8.33 8.34
N LEU A 183 13.70 -8.22 7.55
CA LEU A 183 13.87 -8.98 6.31
C LEU A 183 14.08 -10.48 6.57
N GLU A 184 14.92 -10.85 7.54
CA GLU A 184 15.14 -12.27 7.89
C GLU A 184 13.85 -12.93 8.38
N ASN A 185 13.11 -12.28 9.28
CA ASN A 185 11.86 -12.80 9.80
C ASN A 185 10.77 -12.89 8.71
N TRP A 186 10.78 -11.97 7.74
CA TRP A 186 9.87 -12.04 6.60
C TRP A 186 10.14 -13.28 5.73
N VAL A 187 11.41 -13.53 5.41
CA VAL A 187 11.83 -14.72 4.66
C VAL A 187 11.50 -16.01 5.41
N ASN A 188 11.71 -16.03 6.74
CA ASN A 188 11.41 -17.20 7.56
C ASN A 188 9.90 -17.55 7.59
N VAL A 189 9.02 -16.58 7.35
CA VAL A 189 7.56 -16.80 7.31
C VAL A 189 7.06 -17.11 5.90
N TYR A 190 7.61 -16.45 4.89
CA TYR A 190 7.06 -16.47 3.52
C TYR A 190 7.92 -17.20 2.51
N ASP A 191 9.06 -17.79 2.92
CA ASP A 191 9.96 -18.60 2.08
C ASP A 191 10.41 -17.94 0.75
N GLY A 192 10.35 -16.61 0.67
CA GLY A 192 10.66 -15.83 -0.53
C GLY A 192 9.44 -15.25 -1.25
N ASP A 193 8.22 -15.67 -0.92
CA ASP A 193 7.02 -15.00 -1.39
C ASP A 193 6.95 -13.56 -0.84
N LEU A 194 6.18 -12.69 -1.52
CA LEU A 194 6.04 -11.27 -1.16
C LEU A 194 7.39 -10.53 -1.10
N GLY A 195 8.27 -10.82 -2.04
CA GLY A 195 9.69 -10.46 -2.07
C GLY A 195 9.99 -9.00 -2.42
N ILE A 196 9.17 -8.01 -2.05
CA ILE A 196 9.46 -6.57 -2.26
C ILE A 196 9.75 -5.90 -0.90
N ALA A 197 11.03 -5.65 -0.63
CA ALA A 197 11.51 -5.11 0.64
C ALA A 197 11.26 -3.60 0.75
N LEU A 198 10.60 -3.13 1.82
CA LEU A 198 10.47 -1.70 2.12
C LEU A 198 11.80 -1.12 2.60
N SER A 199 12.21 0.06 2.08
CA SER A 199 13.56 0.56 2.25
C SER A 199 13.73 1.81 3.11
N ASP A 200 12.65 2.50 3.47
CA ASP A 200 12.77 3.87 3.96
C ASP A 200 12.29 4.11 5.39
N THR A 201 11.87 3.07 6.12
CA THR A 201 11.42 3.21 7.53
C THR A 201 12.50 3.85 8.42
N TYR A 202 13.75 3.45 8.25
CA TYR A 202 14.92 4.01 8.97
C TYR A 202 15.93 4.61 7.99
N THR A 203 15.45 5.35 7.00
CA THR A 203 16.16 5.93 5.86
C THR A 203 16.68 4.91 4.85
N SER A 204 16.57 5.25 3.59
CA SER A 204 17.04 4.40 2.47
C SER A 204 18.57 4.18 2.52
N GLY A 205 19.34 5.16 3.01
CA GLY A 205 20.79 5.02 3.16
C GLY A 205 21.17 3.91 4.14
N ILE A 206 20.53 3.87 5.31
CA ILE A 206 20.75 2.81 6.31
C ILE A 206 20.29 1.45 5.78
N PHE A 207 19.12 1.40 5.11
CA PHE A 207 18.65 0.17 4.48
C PHE A 207 19.66 -0.39 3.49
N LEU A 208 20.15 0.43 2.56
CA LEU A 208 21.12 0.00 1.54
C LEU A 208 22.43 -0.47 2.17
N SER A 209 22.93 0.22 3.20
CA SER A 209 24.16 -0.22 3.90
C SER A 209 23.99 -1.57 4.61
N ASN A 210 22.79 -1.85 5.12
CA ASN A 210 22.48 -3.09 5.83
C ASN A 210 22.06 -4.25 4.92
N LEU A 211 21.69 -3.97 3.66
CA LEU A 211 21.24 -4.98 2.72
C LEU A 211 22.36 -5.97 2.44
N SER A 212 22.22 -7.20 2.93
CA SER A 212 23.18 -8.27 2.72
C SER A 212 23.05 -8.89 1.32
N ARG A 213 24.14 -9.56 0.87
CA ARG A 213 24.09 -10.30 -0.41
C ARG A 213 23.02 -11.41 -0.40
N LYS A 214 22.82 -12.08 0.75
CA LYS A 214 21.77 -13.09 0.93
C LYS A 214 20.39 -12.47 0.67
N GLN A 215 20.07 -11.39 1.35
CA GLN A 215 18.78 -10.69 1.21
C GLN A 215 18.60 -10.14 -0.21
N ALA A 216 19.63 -9.50 -0.79
CA ALA A 216 19.59 -9.02 -2.17
C ALA A 216 19.31 -10.12 -3.21
N LYS A 217 19.69 -11.38 -2.91
CA LYS A 217 19.34 -12.53 -3.76
C LYS A 217 17.92 -13.02 -3.54
N LEU A 218 17.45 -13.09 -2.29
CA LEU A 218 16.17 -13.67 -1.93
C LEU A 218 14.99 -12.76 -2.30
N PHE A 219 15.16 -11.44 -2.14
CA PHE A 219 14.11 -10.48 -2.48
C PHE A 219 14.09 -10.18 -3.98
N ASP A 220 12.89 -10.13 -4.57
CA ASP A 220 12.69 -9.78 -5.99
C ASP A 220 12.95 -8.31 -6.26
N GLY A 221 12.84 -7.48 -5.23
CA GLY A 221 13.03 -6.04 -5.37
C GLY A 221 12.87 -5.26 -4.09
N VAL A 222 12.75 -3.95 -4.26
CA VAL A 222 12.70 -2.98 -3.18
C VAL A 222 11.57 -1.99 -3.41
N ARG A 223 10.87 -1.55 -2.35
CA ARG A 223 9.90 -0.46 -2.40
C ARG A 223 10.56 0.85 -1.97
N CYS A 224 10.37 1.88 -2.79
CA CYS A 224 10.70 3.28 -2.50
C CYS A 224 9.40 4.05 -2.23
N ASP A 225 9.21 4.51 -0.98
CA ASP A 225 7.97 5.18 -0.53
C ASP A 225 8.21 6.65 -0.14
N SER A 226 9.45 7.11 -0.16
CA SER A 226 9.83 8.49 0.16
C SER A 226 11.17 8.90 -0.43
N GLY A 227 11.44 10.21 -0.43
CA GLY A 227 12.69 10.80 -0.91
C GLY A 227 12.73 11.03 -2.42
N ASN A 228 13.93 11.20 -2.96
CA ASN A 228 14.16 11.41 -4.40
C ASN A 228 14.33 10.06 -5.10
N GLU A 229 13.42 9.73 -6.00
CA GLU A 229 13.35 8.45 -6.69
C GLU A 229 14.58 8.21 -7.59
N PHE A 230 15.06 9.24 -8.27
CA PHE A 230 16.21 9.14 -9.19
C PHE A 230 17.51 8.83 -8.43
N GLU A 231 17.75 9.55 -7.33
CA GLU A 231 18.88 9.24 -6.45
C GLU A 231 18.79 7.84 -5.85
N PHE A 232 17.58 7.41 -5.48
CA PHE A 232 17.36 6.08 -4.93
C PHE A 232 17.70 4.99 -5.96
N ILE A 233 17.27 5.15 -7.22
CA ILE A 233 17.60 4.24 -8.31
C ILE A 233 19.11 4.08 -8.43
N ASP A 234 19.85 5.18 -8.54
CA ASP A 234 21.29 5.13 -8.72
C ASP A 234 22.02 4.46 -7.54
N LYS A 235 21.61 4.81 -6.29
CA LYS A 235 22.17 4.21 -5.07
C LYS A 235 21.87 2.70 -4.99
N LEU A 236 20.66 2.28 -5.33
CA LEU A 236 20.28 0.85 -5.29
C LEU A 236 21.00 0.05 -6.37
N VAL A 237 21.09 0.55 -7.60
CA VAL A 237 21.82 -0.09 -8.70
C VAL A 237 23.30 -0.23 -8.34
N ALA A 238 23.92 0.82 -7.77
CA ALA A 238 25.29 0.75 -7.30
C ALA A 238 25.45 -0.32 -6.19
N ARG A 239 24.51 -0.38 -5.25
CA ARG A 239 24.51 -1.38 -4.17
C ARG A 239 24.39 -2.80 -4.70
N TYR A 240 23.48 -3.06 -5.63
CA TYR A 240 23.38 -4.38 -6.28
C TYR A 240 24.69 -4.77 -6.97
N LYS A 241 25.32 -3.84 -7.68
CA LYS A 241 26.63 -4.08 -8.31
C LYS A 241 27.71 -4.44 -7.30
N GLU A 242 27.81 -3.73 -6.17
CA GLU A 242 28.75 -4.06 -5.07
C GLU A 242 28.50 -5.47 -4.52
N LEU A 243 27.25 -5.88 -4.42
CA LEU A 243 26.84 -7.20 -3.93
C LEU A 243 26.97 -8.30 -4.99
N GLY A 244 27.38 -7.98 -6.23
CA GLY A 244 27.47 -8.91 -7.35
C GLY A 244 26.10 -9.44 -7.78
N ILE A 245 25.09 -8.58 -7.79
CA ILE A 245 23.72 -8.83 -8.26
C ILE A 245 23.48 -8.04 -9.54
N ASP A 246 22.90 -8.67 -10.53
CA ASP A 246 22.44 -7.98 -11.73
C ASP A 246 21.14 -7.23 -11.43
N ALA A 247 21.21 -5.89 -11.42
CA ALA A 247 20.07 -5.03 -11.12
C ALA A 247 18.94 -5.17 -12.15
N THR A 248 19.25 -5.57 -13.40
CA THR A 248 18.22 -5.76 -14.44
C THR A 248 17.28 -6.94 -14.15
N THR A 249 17.62 -7.81 -13.19
CA THR A 249 16.76 -8.90 -12.71
C THR A 249 15.89 -8.50 -11.53
N LYS A 250 16.01 -7.27 -11.05
CA LYS A 250 15.33 -6.76 -9.86
C LYS A 250 14.31 -5.69 -10.20
N THR A 251 13.38 -5.44 -9.27
CA THR A 251 12.29 -4.49 -9.46
C THR A 251 12.29 -3.44 -8.34
N ILE A 252 12.04 -2.17 -8.69
CA ILE A 252 11.65 -1.16 -7.71
C ILE A 252 10.14 -0.92 -7.81
N VAL A 253 9.45 -0.97 -6.67
CA VAL A 253 8.06 -0.50 -6.56
C VAL A 253 8.08 0.90 -5.97
N PHE A 254 7.67 1.89 -6.75
CA PHE A 254 7.54 3.28 -6.29
C PHE A 254 6.12 3.55 -5.80
N SER A 255 5.97 4.23 -4.65
CA SER A 255 4.66 4.52 -4.06
C SER A 255 4.58 5.89 -3.36
N ASN A 256 5.52 6.78 -3.65
CA ASN A 256 5.65 8.11 -3.05
C ASN A 256 4.85 9.17 -3.83
N ALA A 257 3.59 9.40 -3.44
CA ALA A 257 2.75 10.48 -3.97
C ALA A 257 2.81 10.66 -5.51
N LEU A 258 2.65 9.56 -6.24
CA LEU A 258 2.84 9.52 -7.69
C LEU A 258 1.60 9.97 -8.46
N ASP A 259 1.84 10.70 -9.53
CA ASP A 259 0.96 10.82 -10.68
C ASP A 259 1.54 10.06 -11.89
N PHE A 260 0.79 10.04 -13.00
CA PHE A 260 1.19 9.28 -14.19
C PHE A 260 2.37 9.95 -14.93
N THR A 261 2.49 11.27 -14.91
CA THR A 261 3.59 11.98 -15.53
C THR A 261 4.92 11.67 -14.83
N LYS A 262 4.93 11.82 -13.50
CA LYS A 262 6.10 11.48 -12.68
C LYS A 262 6.48 9.99 -12.81
N ALA A 263 5.49 9.11 -12.88
CA ALA A 263 5.72 7.68 -13.07
C ALA A 263 6.39 7.37 -14.42
N LEU A 264 6.03 8.08 -15.49
CA LEU A 264 6.69 7.94 -16.79
C LEU A 264 8.14 8.43 -16.78
N ASP A 265 8.42 9.56 -16.13
CA ASP A 265 9.79 10.08 -16.00
C ASP A 265 10.68 9.07 -15.26
N ILE A 266 10.15 8.47 -14.18
CA ILE A 266 10.86 7.42 -13.43
C ILE A 266 11.03 6.16 -14.29
N GLN A 267 10.01 5.74 -15.04
CA GLN A 267 10.11 4.58 -15.93
C GLN A 267 11.21 4.75 -16.98
N GLU A 268 11.27 5.92 -17.62
CA GLU A 268 12.32 6.18 -18.61
C GLU A 268 13.72 6.20 -17.95
N TYR A 269 13.83 6.73 -16.73
CA TYR A 269 15.10 6.73 -16.01
C TYR A 269 15.55 5.32 -15.57
N CYS A 270 14.62 4.42 -15.29
CA CYS A 270 14.89 3.02 -14.96
C CYS A 270 15.33 2.18 -16.15
N LYS A 271 15.08 2.65 -17.37
CA LYS A 271 15.32 1.90 -18.61
C LYS A 271 16.76 1.41 -18.70
N ASN A 272 16.92 0.12 -19.00
CA ASN A 272 18.20 -0.59 -19.04
C ASN A 272 18.99 -0.62 -17.71
N LYS A 273 18.43 -0.17 -16.60
CA LYS A 273 19.05 -0.20 -15.28
C LYS A 273 18.39 -1.23 -14.34
N ILE A 274 17.07 -1.17 -14.23
CA ILE A 274 16.30 -1.98 -13.28
C ILE A 274 14.83 -1.96 -13.68
N HIS A 275 14.07 -3.01 -13.37
CA HIS A 275 12.62 -2.98 -13.59
C HIS A 275 11.92 -2.05 -12.58
N CYS A 276 10.78 -1.48 -12.99
CA CYS A 276 9.97 -0.64 -12.12
C CYS A 276 8.47 -0.96 -12.22
N SER A 277 7.74 -0.66 -11.16
CA SER A 277 6.29 -0.69 -11.08
C SER A 277 5.82 0.37 -10.09
N PHE A 278 4.56 0.79 -10.18
CA PHE A 278 4.08 1.97 -9.48
C PHE A 278 2.82 1.65 -8.65
N GLY A 279 2.81 2.06 -7.38
CA GLY A 279 1.62 2.06 -6.54
C GLY A 279 1.00 3.46 -6.53
N ILE A 280 -0.14 3.65 -7.18
CA ILE A 280 -0.79 4.95 -7.31
C ILE A 280 -2.05 4.98 -6.44
N GLY A 281 -2.14 5.94 -5.54
CA GLY A 281 -3.21 6.07 -4.56
C GLY A 281 -4.18 7.20 -4.89
N THR A 282 -4.02 8.36 -4.23
CA THR A 282 -4.92 9.50 -4.31
C THR A 282 -5.11 10.04 -5.73
N ASN A 283 -4.10 9.96 -6.55
CA ASN A 283 -4.18 10.37 -7.97
C ASN A 283 -5.16 9.50 -8.80
N LEU A 284 -5.59 8.35 -8.28
CA LEU A 284 -6.65 7.52 -8.86
C LEU A 284 -7.98 7.71 -8.12
N THR A 285 -8.00 7.55 -6.79
CA THR A 285 -9.24 7.42 -6.02
C THR A 285 -9.71 8.71 -5.34
N ASN A 286 -8.95 9.79 -5.49
CA ASN A 286 -9.27 11.10 -4.92
C ASN A 286 -8.79 12.27 -5.81
N ASP A 287 -8.76 12.09 -7.12
CA ASP A 287 -8.50 13.16 -8.09
C ASP A 287 -9.80 13.90 -8.44
N THR A 288 -10.39 14.52 -7.44
CA THR A 288 -11.72 15.13 -7.49
C THR A 288 -11.68 16.66 -7.59
N GLY A 289 -10.48 17.26 -7.53
CA GLY A 289 -10.30 18.72 -7.42
C GLY A 289 -10.34 19.21 -5.96
N PHE A 290 -10.68 18.37 -4.99
CA PHE A 290 -10.57 18.64 -3.57
C PHE A 290 -9.27 18.08 -3.02
N GLU A 291 -8.70 18.75 -2.01
CA GLU A 291 -7.45 18.30 -1.38
C GLU A 291 -7.67 16.98 -0.60
N PRO A 292 -6.94 15.90 -0.95
CA PRO A 292 -7.01 14.64 -0.23
C PRO A 292 -6.56 14.78 1.23
N SER A 293 -7.07 13.94 2.11
CA SER A 293 -6.59 13.89 3.48
C SER A 293 -5.14 13.40 3.51
N ASN A 294 -4.25 14.16 4.16
CA ASN A 294 -2.88 13.74 4.43
C ASN A 294 -2.80 13.10 5.82
N ILE A 295 -3.24 11.85 5.91
CA ILE A 295 -3.35 11.10 7.16
C ILE A 295 -2.61 9.77 7.07
N VAL A 296 -2.00 9.38 8.19
CA VAL A 296 -1.35 8.07 8.37
C VAL A 296 -1.63 7.59 9.80
N MET A 297 -1.60 6.27 10.02
CA MET A 297 -1.49 5.68 11.36
C MET A 297 -0.17 4.92 11.45
N LYS A 298 0.54 5.08 12.56
CA LYS A 298 1.83 4.41 12.82
C LYS A 298 1.91 3.97 14.29
N LEU A 299 2.78 3.01 14.58
CA LEU A 299 3.15 2.62 15.95
C LEU A 299 3.92 3.75 16.64
#